data_49f93e4eaf790e3cd00b688720d353d6
#
_entry.id   49f93e4eaf790e3cd00b688720d353d6
#
_cell.length_a   1.000
_cell.length_b   1.000
_cell.length_c   1.000
_cell.angle_alpha   90.00
_cell.angle_beta   90.00
_cell.angle_gamma   90.00
#
_symmetry.space_group_name_H-M   'P 1'
#
loop_
_entity.id
_entity.type
_entity.pdbx_description
1 polymer ?
#
loop_
_entity_poly.entity_id
_entity_poly.type
_entity_poly.pdbx_seq_one_letter_code
_entity_poly.pdbx_strand_id
1 'polypeptide(L)'
;LQANEAVAEFMCKHEHPTVYRVHENPDPDKLRAFAQFARPFGYRIDPSKPEDTAQFQVVLRGAKNDPKQRVLPTLLLRSLARARYADECIGHYGLKAKFYLHFTSPIRRYPDLIAHRMLQKALTGEEFTAADENMCAEAAQQSTSREQAADNCERDIDKLFIAAYMKQFIGEEFDAEVSGVQS
;
A
#
# COMPACT_ATOMS: atom_id res chain seq x y z
N LEU A 1 4.84 -5.76 13.86
CA LEU A 1 5.00 -6.49 12.62
C LEU A 1 4.88 -8.00 12.86
N GLN A 2 5.69 -8.61 13.74
CA GLN A 2 5.71 -10.06 14.02
C GLN A 2 4.35 -10.64 14.41
N ALA A 3 3.57 -9.99 15.28
CA ALA A 3 2.23 -10.45 15.64
C ALA A 3 1.28 -10.52 14.45
N ASN A 4 1.35 -9.53 13.55
CA ASN A 4 0.56 -9.50 12.32
C ASN A 4 0.91 -10.66 11.39
N GLU A 5 2.21 -10.98 11.26
CA GLU A 5 2.68 -12.11 10.44
C GLU A 5 2.32 -13.46 11.06
N ALA A 6 2.51 -13.62 12.38
CA ALA A 6 2.22 -14.87 13.08
C ALA A 6 0.73 -15.26 13.01
N VAL A 7 -0.16 -14.28 13.23
CA VAL A 7 -1.61 -14.53 13.10
C VAL A 7 -1.99 -14.81 11.65
N ALA A 8 -1.44 -14.06 10.69
CA ALA A 8 -1.71 -14.28 9.27
C ALA A 8 -1.24 -15.68 8.83
N GLU A 9 -0.06 -16.10 9.26
CA GLU A 9 0.47 -17.42 8.97
C GLU A 9 -0.39 -18.54 9.55
N PHE A 10 -0.82 -18.40 10.82
CA PHE A 10 -1.71 -19.33 11.48
C PHE A 10 -3.03 -19.49 10.72
N MET A 11 -3.70 -18.39 10.43
CA MET A 11 -4.99 -18.40 9.74
C MET A 11 -4.86 -18.98 8.32
N CYS A 12 -3.82 -18.60 7.58
CA CYS A 12 -3.59 -19.08 6.21
C CYS A 12 -3.26 -20.57 6.16
N LYS A 13 -2.39 -21.07 7.05
CA LYS A 13 -1.99 -22.48 7.08
C LYS A 13 -3.12 -23.44 7.48
N HIS A 14 -4.10 -22.96 8.24
CA HIS A 14 -5.25 -23.73 8.65
C HIS A 14 -6.49 -23.48 7.79
N GLU A 15 -6.33 -22.69 6.71
CA GLU A 15 -7.42 -22.34 5.79
C GLU A 15 -8.62 -21.68 6.49
N HIS A 16 -8.36 -20.93 7.57
CA HIS A 16 -9.37 -20.21 8.30
C HIS A 16 -9.70 -18.87 7.66
N PRO A 17 -10.98 -18.49 7.53
CA PRO A 17 -11.35 -17.21 6.96
C PRO A 17 -10.88 -16.06 7.83
N THR A 18 -10.34 -15.02 7.21
CA THR A 18 -9.93 -13.77 7.87
C THR A 18 -9.75 -12.63 6.84
N VAL A 19 -9.41 -11.44 7.32
CA VAL A 19 -9.11 -10.30 6.46
C VAL A 19 -7.60 -10.07 6.44
N TYR A 20 -6.98 -10.34 5.30
CA TYR A 20 -5.55 -10.10 5.07
C TYR A 20 -5.28 -8.66 4.63
N ARG A 21 -4.07 -8.17 4.87
CA ARG A 21 -3.54 -6.95 4.25
C ARG A 21 -2.57 -7.36 3.16
N VAL A 22 -2.98 -7.21 1.93
CA VAL A 22 -2.24 -7.72 0.77
C VAL A 22 -1.63 -6.58 -0.04
N HIS A 23 -0.51 -6.87 -0.67
CA HIS A 23 0.15 -5.95 -1.60
C HIS A 23 0.71 -6.77 -2.75
N GLU A 24 0.07 -6.66 -3.87
CA GLU A 24 0.41 -7.38 -5.09
C GLU A 24 1.78 -6.94 -5.64
N ASN A 25 2.36 -7.77 -6.49
CA ASN A 25 3.54 -7.40 -7.25
C ASN A 25 3.25 -6.18 -8.13
N PRO A 26 4.27 -5.37 -8.44
CA PRO A 26 4.12 -4.26 -9.38
C PRO A 26 3.58 -4.72 -10.73
N ASP A 27 2.76 -3.89 -11.35
CA ASP A 27 2.34 -4.07 -12.72
C ASP A 27 3.56 -4.07 -13.65
N PRO A 28 3.80 -5.13 -14.45
CA PRO A 28 4.99 -5.24 -15.29
C PRO A 28 5.10 -4.11 -16.32
N ASP A 29 3.99 -3.60 -16.84
CA ASP A 29 3.99 -2.52 -17.83
C ASP A 29 4.37 -1.18 -17.18
N LYS A 30 3.82 -0.89 -16.01
CA LYS A 30 4.18 0.30 -15.24
C LYS A 30 5.64 0.26 -14.80
N LEU A 31 6.13 -0.92 -14.40
CA LEU A 31 7.51 -1.09 -13.99
C LEU A 31 8.47 -0.93 -15.19
N ARG A 32 8.09 -1.42 -16.38
CA ARG A 32 8.83 -1.19 -17.64
C ARG A 32 8.90 0.30 -17.99
N ALA A 33 7.78 1.00 -17.91
CA ALA A 33 7.72 2.43 -18.16
C ALA A 33 8.61 3.21 -17.18
N PHE A 34 8.57 2.85 -15.90
CA PHE A 34 9.44 3.44 -14.89
C PHE A 34 10.93 3.16 -15.18
N ALA A 35 11.29 1.94 -15.53
CA ALA A 35 12.66 1.56 -15.87
C ALA A 35 13.20 2.36 -17.05
N GLN A 36 12.38 2.60 -18.09
CA GLN A 36 12.73 3.45 -19.23
C GLN A 36 12.94 4.91 -18.80
N PHE A 37 12.05 5.43 -17.95
CA PHE A 37 12.16 6.80 -17.44
C PHE A 37 13.39 7.01 -16.55
N ALA A 38 13.79 6.03 -15.75
CA ALA A 38 14.92 6.11 -14.85
C ALA A 38 16.30 6.01 -15.57
N ARG A 39 16.31 5.48 -16.79
CA ARG A 39 17.55 5.23 -17.58
C ARG A 39 18.40 6.49 -17.84
N PRO A 40 17.84 7.64 -18.28
CA PRO A 40 18.60 8.87 -18.47
C PRO A 40 19.27 9.39 -17.19
N PHE A 41 18.76 9.03 -16.02
CA PHE A 41 19.33 9.37 -14.72
C PHE A 41 20.43 8.39 -14.27
N GLY A 42 20.82 7.43 -15.12
CA GLY A 42 21.87 6.46 -14.85
C GLY A 42 21.42 5.18 -14.12
N TYR A 43 20.12 5.01 -13.88
CA TYR A 43 19.62 3.81 -13.22
C TYR A 43 19.29 2.70 -14.22
N ARG A 44 19.72 1.49 -13.88
CA ARG A 44 19.38 0.27 -14.61
C ARG A 44 18.47 -0.59 -13.74
N ILE A 45 17.20 -0.68 -14.14
CA ILE A 45 16.19 -1.44 -13.44
C ILE A 45 15.79 -2.60 -14.35
N ASP A 46 15.77 -3.79 -13.79
CA ASP A 46 15.27 -5.00 -14.48
C ASP A 46 13.79 -5.20 -14.11
N PRO A 47 12.85 -4.86 -14.99
CA PRO A 47 11.43 -5.02 -14.71
C PRO A 47 10.96 -6.47 -14.68
N SER A 48 11.81 -7.43 -15.11
CA SER A 48 11.50 -8.87 -15.03
C SER A 48 11.73 -9.46 -13.64
N LYS A 49 12.41 -8.71 -12.77
CA LYS A 49 12.74 -9.12 -11.39
C LYS A 49 12.17 -8.13 -10.36
N PRO A 50 10.85 -8.01 -10.27
CA PRO A 50 10.22 -7.08 -9.33
C PRO A 50 10.55 -7.41 -7.87
N GLU A 51 10.84 -8.67 -7.54
CA GLU A 51 11.22 -9.15 -6.20
C GLU A 51 12.59 -8.64 -5.73
N ASP A 52 13.48 -8.25 -6.66
CA ASP A 52 14.75 -7.63 -6.35
C ASP A 52 14.54 -6.14 -6.01
N THR A 53 14.06 -5.89 -4.80
CA THR A 53 13.81 -4.52 -4.33
C THR A 53 15.09 -3.72 -4.08
N ALA A 54 16.29 -4.33 -4.13
CA ALA A 54 17.55 -3.61 -3.97
C ALA A 54 17.76 -2.60 -5.10
N GLN A 55 17.34 -2.92 -6.32
CA GLN A 55 17.39 -2.01 -7.46
C GLN A 55 16.58 -0.71 -7.22
N PHE A 56 15.44 -0.79 -6.53
CA PHE A 56 14.62 0.39 -6.20
C PHE A 56 15.25 1.21 -5.07
N GLN A 57 15.92 0.56 -4.11
CA GLN A 57 16.64 1.26 -3.04
C GLN A 57 17.77 2.12 -3.57
N VAL A 58 18.45 1.69 -4.63
CA VAL A 58 19.49 2.48 -5.31
C VAL A 58 18.90 3.79 -5.86
N VAL A 59 17.73 3.71 -6.53
CA VAL A 59 17.01 4.88 -7.05
C VAL A 59 16.61 5.82 -5.92
N LEU A 60 15.99 5.29 -4.87
CA LEU A 60 15.51 6.09 -3.73
C LEU A 60 16.65 6.80 -3.00
N ARG A 61 17.80 6.14 -2.84
CA ARG A 61 18.99 6.76 -2.21
C ARG A 61 19.60 7.82 -3.09
N GLY A 62 19.72 7.58 -4.39
CA GLY A 62 20.26 8.56 -5.34
C GLY A 62 19.38 9.80 -5.44
N ALA A 63 18.08 9.62 -5.58
CA ALA A 63 17.13 10.72 -5.67
C ALA A 63 17.05 11.59 -4.40
N LYS A 64 17.39 11.04 -3.22
CA LYS A 64 17.43 11.81 -1.98
C LYS A 64 18.54 12.88 -2.00
N ASN A 65 19.62 12.64 -2.73
CA ASN A 65 20.81 13.47 -2.74
C ASN A 65 20.88 14.43 -3.94
N ASP A 66 19.98 14.28 -4.92
CA ASP A 66 19.96 15.11 -6.14
C ASP A 66 18.56 15.70 -6.35
N PRO A 67 18.40 17.04 -6.23
CA PRO A 67 17.13 17.70 -6.48
C PRO A 67 16.51 17.39 -7.85
N LYS A 68 17.33 17.20 -8.88
CA LYS A 68 16.87 16.88 -10.25
C LYS A 68 16.21 15.51 -10.36
N GLN A 69 16.42 14.66 -9.38
CA GLN A 69 15.90 13.30 -9.35
C GLN A 69 14.68 13.11 -8.41
N ARG A 70 14.17 14.19 -7.82
CA ARG A 70 13.03 14.15 -6.86
C ARG A 70 11.76 13.54 -7.45
N VAL A 71 11.60 13.56 -8.75
CA VAL A 71 10.45 12.94 -9.44
C VAL A 71 10.48 11.41 -9.40
N LEU A 72 11.67 10.79 -9.35
CA LEU A 72 11.85 9.34 -9.43
C LEU A 72 11.15 8.56 -8.30
N PRO A 73 11.25 8.94 -7.02
CA PRO A 73 10.51 8.27 -5.95
C PRO A 73 8.99 8.27 -6.16
N THR A 74 8.45 9.38 -6.62
CA THR A 74 7.01 9.52 -6.89
C THR A 74 6.57 8.62 -8.05
N LEU A 75 7.34 8.56 -9.13
CA LEU A 75 7.05 7.69 -10.27
C LEU A 75 7.22 6.21 -9.91
N LEU A 76 8.22 5.87 -9.12
CA LEU A 76 8.39 4.51 -8.61
C LEU A 76 7.17 4.09 -7.78
N LEU A 77 6.73 4.91 -6.81
CA LEU A 77 5.55 4.61 -6.01
C LEU A 77 4.28 4.46 -6.85
N ARG A 78 4.14 5.23 -7.93
CA ARG A 78 3.02 5.10 -8.87
C ARG A 78 3.08 3.81 -9.71
N SER A 79 4.26 3.23 -9.89
CA SER A 79 4.42 1.95 -10.59
C SER A 79 4.10 0.73 -9.72
N LEU A 80 4.08 0.92 -8.39
CA LEU A 80 3.71 -0.13 -7.45
C LEU A 80 2.18 -0.23 -7.29
N ALA A 81 1.69 -1.43 -7.01
CA ALA A 81 0.31 -1.63 -6.59
C ALA A 81 0.03 -0.91 -5.25
N ARG A 82 -1.22 -0.66 -4.94
CA ARG A 82 -1.62 -0.22 -3.59
C ARG A 82 -1.92 -1.44 -2.73
N ALA A 83 -1.51 -1.37 -1.47
CA ALA A 83 -1.95 -2.36 -0.50
C ALA A 83 -3.48 -2.23 -0.29
N ARG A 84 -4.16 -3.36 -0.16
CA ARG A 84 -5.61 -3.46 0.06
C ARG A 84 -5.93 -4.53 1.10
N TYR A 85 -7.16 -4.55 1.56
CA TYR A 85 -7.66 -5.69 2.32
C TYR A 85 -8.26 -6.73 1.38
N ALA A 86 -8.09 -8.00 1.71
CA ALA A 86 -8.61 -9.15 0.96
C ALA A 86 -8.89 -10.31 1.90
N ASP A 87 -9.77 -11.19 1.49
CA ASP A 87 -10.02 -12.49 2.11
C ASP A 87 -9.06 -13.59 1.64
N GLU A 88 -8.25 -13.29 0.61
CA GLU A 88 -7.22 -14.16 0.07
C GLU A 88 -5.83 -13.84 0.61
N CYS A 89 -5.04 -14.88 0.91
CA CYS A 89 -3.67 -14.78 1.41
C CYS A 89 -2.64 -14.77 0.26
N ILE A 90 -2.46 -13.63 -0.39
CA ILE A 90 -1.50 -13.49 -1.52
C ILE A 90 -0.15 -12.85 -1.12
N GLY A 91 0.03 -12.53 0.18
CA GLY A 91 1.24 -11.91 0.70
C GLY A 91 1.28 -10.40 0.56
N HIS A 92 2.40 -9.80 0.97
CA HIS A 92 2.60 -8.35 0.97
C HIS A 92 3.96 -7.97 0.39
N TYR A 93 3.98 -7.62 -0.90
CA TYR A 93 5.18 -7.27 -1.64
C TYR A 93 6.05 -6.22 -0.95
N GLY A 94 5.49 -5.10 -0.56
CA GLY A 94 6.24 -3.98 0.04
C GLY A 94 6.91 -4.31 1.38
N LEU A 95 6.39 -5.31 2.12
CA LEU A 95 6.97 -5.80 3.38
C LEU A 95 7.82 -7.05 3.18
N LYS A 96 7.83 -7.64 1.98
CA LYS A 96 8.41 -8.98 1.71
C LYS A 96 7.85 -10.06 2.63
N ALA A 97 6.61 -9.91 3.06
CA ALA A 97 5.93 -10.85 3.95
C ALA A 97 5.08 -11.82 3.14
N LYS A 98 5.29 -13.13 3.36
CA LYS A 98 4.49 -14.19 2.74
C LYS A 98 3.07 -14.21 3.29
N PHE A 99 2.92 -13.90 4.57
CA PHE A 99 1.66 -13.85 5.29
C PHE A 99 1.57 -12.51 6.00
N TYR A 100 0.51 -11.77 5.79
CA TYR A 100 0.33 -10.49 6.49
C TYR A 100 -1.14 -10.10 6.64
N LEU A 101 -1.48 -9.68 7.82
CA LEU A 101 -2.76 -9.05 8.13
C LEU A 101 -2.56 -7.92 9.15
N HIS A 102 -3.57 -7.12 9.37
CA HIS A 102 -3.58 -6.17 10.46
C HIS A 102 -4.27 -6.79 11.69
N PHE A 103 -3.59 -6.77 12.85
CA PHE A 103 -4.06 -7.41 14.07
C PHE A 103 -3.97 -6.51 15.30
N THR A 104 -3.00 -5.59 15.32
CA THR A 104 -2.56 -4.91 16.55
C THR A 104 -3.32 -3.64 16.90
N SER A 105 -4.34 -3.26 16.14
CA SER A 105 -5.09 -2.01 16.37
C SER A 105 -6.60 -2.15 16.16
N PRO A 106 -7.30 -3.09 16.85
CA PRO A 106 -8.72 -3.34 16.63
C PRO A 106 -9.66 -2.19 17.06
N ILE A 107 -9.15 -1.25 17.86
CA ILE A 107 -9.93 -0.07 18.31
C ILE A 107 -10.19 0.88 17.13
N ARG A 108 -9.26 1.00 16.19
CA ARG A 108 -9.31 1.98 15.09
C ARG A 108 -9.37 1.36 13.70
N ARG A 109 -9.16 0.06 13.57
CA ARG A 109 -9.21 -0.65 12.28
C ARG A 109 -10.18 -1.84 12.37
N TYR A 110 -11.23 -1.74 11.59
CA TYR A 110 -12.25 -2.80 11.53
C TYR A 110 -11.70 -4.17 11.07
N PRO A 111 -10.77 -4.26 10.08
CA PRO A 111 -10.17 -5.55 9.71
C PRO A 111 -9.43 -6.24 10.86
N ASP A 112 -8.77 -5.49 11.74
CA ASP A 112 -8.14 -6.05 12.94
C ASP A 112 -9.17 -6.69 13.87
N LEU A 113 -10.32 -6.03 14.05
CA LEU A 113 -11.40 -6.58 14.88
C LEU A 113 -11.96 -7.88 14.30
N ILE A 114 -12.14 -7.95 12.98
CA ILE A 114 -12.55 -9.19 12.30
C ILE A 114 -11.50 -10.28 12.49
N ALA A 115 -10.20 -9.96 12.29
CA ALA A 115 -9.14 -10.92 12.52
C ALA A 115 -9.11 -11.45 13.96
N HIS A 116 -9.36 -10.61 14.97
CA HIS A 116 -9.49 -11.06 16.35
C HIS A 116 -10.66 -12.02 16.55
N ARG A 117 -11.82 -11.74 15.98
CA ARG A 117 -13.01 -12.61 16.08
C ARG A 117 -12.77 -13.96 15.42
N MET A 118 -12.18 -13.96 14.23
CA MET A 118 -11.87 -15.20 13.50
C MET A 118 -10.80 -16.02 14.23
N LEU A 119 -9.75 -15.37 14.74
CA LEU A 119 -8.74 -16.05 15.55
C LEU A 119 -9.33 -16.65 16.84
N GLN A 120 -10.18 -15.91 17.54
CA GLN A 120 -10.85 -16.42 18.73
C GLN A 120 -11.66 -17.69 18.40
N LYS A 121 -12.46 -17.64 17.33
CA LYS A 121 -13.25 -18.78 16.86
C LYS A 121 -12.37 -19.98 16.53
N ALA A 122 -11.25 -19.77 15.85
CA ALA A 122 -10.25 -20.81 15.55
C ALA A 122 -9.67 -21.45 16.82
N LEU A 123 -9.33 -20.62 17.83
CA LEU A 123 -8.73 -21.09 19.09
C LEU A 123 -9.72 -21.81 20.00
N THR A 124 -11.02 -21.48 19.94
CA THR A 124 -12.08 -22.18 20.70
C THR A 124 -12.58 -23.45 20.02
N GLY A 125 -12.10 -23.73 18.79
CA GLY A 125 -12.52 -24.92 18.03
C GLY A 125 -13.93 -24.81 17.46
N GLU A 126 -14.47 -23.61 17.32
CA GLU A 126 -15.75 -23.38 16.68
C GLU A 126 -15.65 -23.58 15.17
N GLU A 127 -16.67 -24.19 14.56
CA GLU A 127 -16.72 -24.39 13.11
C GLU A 127 -16.94 -23.06 12.38
N PHE A 128 -16.21 -22.87 11.28
CA PHE A 128 -16.43 -21.75 10.37
C PHE A 128 -17.59 -22.06 9.43
N THR A 129 -18.34 -21.04 9.12
CA THR A 129 -19.53 -21.11 8.25
C THR A 129 -19.34 -20.23 7.01
N ALA A 130 -20.14 -20.47 5.98
CA ALA A 130 -20.19 -19.58 4.81
C ALA A 130 -20.53 -18.11 5.19
N ALA A 131 -21.21 -17.89 6.31
CA ALA A 131 -21.47 -16.55 6.81
C ALA A 131 -20.20 -15.86 7.33
N ASP A 132 -19.26 -16.61 7.93
CA ASP A 132 -17.96 -16.07 8.36
C ASP A 132 -17.09 -15.69 7.15
N GLU A 133 -17.08 -16.53 6.11
CA GLU A 133 -16.36 -16.24 4.85
C GLU A 133 -16.92 -14.99 4.17
N ASN A 134 -18.24 -14.91 4.00
CA ASN A 134 -18.89 -13.73 3.42
C ASN A 134 -18.61 -12.47 4.22
N MET A 135 -18.64 -12.55 5.57
CA MET A 135 -18.33 -11.42 6.44
C MET A 135 -16.87 -10.94 6.24
N CYS A 136 -15.91 -11.85 6.07
CA CYS A 136 -14.53 -11.49 5.81
C CYS A 136 -14.37 -10.81 4.45
N ALA A 137 -15.00 -11.33 3.40
CA ALA A 137 -14.99 -10.77 2.05
C ALA A 137 -15.60 -9.35 2.03
N GLU A 138 -16.78 -9.19 2.60
CA GLU A 138 -17.46 -7.88 2.71
C GLU A 138 -16.63 -6.88 3.53
N ALA A 139 -16.09 -7.31 4.67
CA ALA A 139 -15.23 -6.47 5.51
C ALA A 139 -13.97 -6.02 4.77
N ALA A 140 -13.35 -6.89 3.98
CA ALA A 140 -12.18 -6.57 3.17
C ALA A 140 -12.50 -5.50 2.10
N GLN A 141 -13.58 -5.72 1.35
CA GLN A 141 -14.02 -4.79 0.31
C GLN A 141 -14.39 -3.42 0.90
N GLN A 142 -15.21 -3.41 1.94
CA GLN A 142 -15.68 -2.18 2.59
C GLN A 142 -14.50 -1.41 3.21
N SER A 143 -13.58 -2.11 3.90
CA SER A 143 -12.43 -1.47 4.54
C SER A 143 -11.49 -0.86 3.52
N THR A 144 -11.26 -1.51 2.39
CA THR A 144 -10.45 -0.96 1.28
C THR A 144 -11.10 0.30 0.71
N SER A 145 -12.40 0.26 0.44
CA SER A 145 -13.14 1.42 -0.08
C SER A 145 -13.13 2.60 0.89
N ARG A 146 -13.33 2.34 2.18
CA ARG A 146 -13.36 3.39 3.21
C ARG A 146 -11.97 3.98 3.49
N GLU A 147 -10.92 3.16 3.46
CA GLU A 147 -9.53 3.64 3.54
C GLU A 147 -9.22 4.59 2.38
N GLN A 148 -9.57 4.21 1.15
CA GLN A 148 -9.37 5.07 -0.03
C GLN A 148 -10.17 6.39 0.05
N ALA A 149 -11.40 6.34 0.54
CA ALA A 149 -12.21 7.54 0.74
C ALA A 149 -11.60 8.46 1.81
N ALA A 150 -11.08 7.90 2.90
CA ALA A 150 -10.42 8.66 3.95
C ALA A 150 -9.12 9.32 3.45
N ASP A 151 -8.27 8.58 2.70
CA ASP A 151 -7.05 9.10 2.09
C ASP A 151 -7.34 10.24 1.08
N ASN A 152 -8.45 10.13 0.33
CA ASN A 152 -8.85 11.18 -0.60
C ASN A 152 -9.32 12.42 0.15
N CYS A 153 -10.13 12.25 1.19
CA CYS A 153 -10.61 13.33 2.04
C CYS A 153 -9.44 14.08 2.72
N GLU A 154 -8.47 13.35 3.29
CA GLU A 154 -7.27 13.93 3.88
C GLU A 154 -6.52 14.81 2.87
N ARG A 155 -6.25 14.26 1.68
CA ARG A 155 -5.56 15.00 0.61
C ARG A 155 -6.32 16.23 0.12
N ASP A 156 -7.63 16.16 0.06
CA ASP A 156 -8.44 17.31 -0.38
C ASP A 156 -8.50 18.38 0.69
N ILE A 157 -8.52 18.01 1.96
CA ILE A 157 -8.40 18.94 3.09
C ILE A 157 -7.02 19.62 3.08
N ASP A 158 -5.93 18.86 2.89
CA ASP A 158 -4.58 19.43 2.79
C ASP A 158 -4.48 20.46 1.65
N LYS A 159 -5.02 20.13 0.46
CA LYS A 159 -5.07 21.09 -0.66
C LYS A 159 -5.87 22.35 -0.31
N LEU A 160 -7.00 22.18 0.39
CA LEU A 160 -7.82 23.31 0.81
C LEU A 160 -7.05 24.24 1.76
N PHE A 161 -6.36 23.68 2.76
CA PHE A 161 -5.56 24.47 3.70
C PHE A 161 -4.36 25.11 3.00
N ILE A 162 -3.68 24.41 2.11
CA ILE A 162 -2.59 24.97 1.31
C ILE A 162 -3.10 26.15 0.46
N ALA A 163 -4.23 25.97 -0.24
CA ALA A 163 -4.82 27.03 -1.05
C ALA A 163 -5.24 28.24 -0.21
N ALA A 164 -5.84 28.00 0.96
CA ALA A 164 -6.23 29.07 1.88
C ALA A 164 -5.01 29.83 2.40
N TYR A 165 -3.94 29.13 2.75
CA TYR A 165 -2.66 29.73 3.17
C TYR A 165 -2.03 30.56 2.04
N MET A 166 -1.97 30.02 0.82
CA MET A 166 -1.36 30.67 -0.34
C MET A 166 -2.15 31.89 -0.83
N LYS A 167 -3.42 32.03 -0.46
CA LYS A 167 -4.25 33.16 -0.86
C LYS A 167 -3.64 34.51 -0.47
N GLN A 168 -2.93 34.61 0.63
CA GLN A 168 -2.27 35.85 1.10
C GLN A 168 -1.06 36.24 0.23
N PHE A 169 -0.53 35.34 -0.58
CA PHE A 169 0.64 35.52 -1.43
C PHE A 169 0.30 35.70 -2.92
N ILE A 170 -0.98 35.97 -3.24
CA ILE A 170 -1.39 36.19 -4.63
C ILE A 170 -0.66 37.41 -5.18
N GLY A 171 0.04 37.23 -6.28
CA GLY A 171 0.86 38.27 -6.94
C GLY A 171 2.36 38.19 -6.61
N GLU A 172 2.75 37.31 -5.71
CA GLU A 172 4.17 37.04 -5.45
C GLU A 172 4.73 35.98 -6.43
N GLU A 173 6.04 36.03 -6.68
CA GLU A 173 6.75 35.07 -7.52
C GLU A 173 7.49 34.06 -6.65
N PHE A 174 7.41 32.78 -7.05
CA PHE A 174 8.05 31.66 -6.36
C PHE A 174 8.83 30.79 -7.31
N ASP A 175 9.93 30.23 -6.83
CA ASP A 175 10.61 29.13 -7.53
C ASP A 175 9.69 27.91 -7.54
N ALA A 176 9.48 27.33 -8.72
CA ALA A 176 8.59 26.20 -8.92
C ALA A 176 9.28 25.06 -9.66
N GLU A 177 8.86 23.83 -9.34
CA GLU A 177 9.31 22.62 -10.00
C GLU A 177 8.10 21.89 -10.61
N VAL A 178 8.24 21.44 -11.87
CA VAL A 178 7.19 20.66 -12.53
C VAL A 178 7.15 19.25 -11.94
N SER A 179 6.11 18.91 -11.18
CA SER A 179 5.93 17.62 -10.53
C SER A 179 5.21 16.57 -11.40
N GLY A 180 4.62 16.98 -12.52
CA GLY A 180 3.93 16.10 -13.47
C GLY A 180 3.29 16.86 -14.60
N VAL A 181 3.06 16.15 -15.71
CA VAL A 181 2.34 16.65 -16.88
C VAL A 181 1.16 15.71 -17.11
N GLN A 182 -0.04 16.26 -17.26
CA GLN A 182 -1.22 15.52 -17.69
C GLN A 182 -1.40 15.72 -19.20
N SER A 183 -1.57 14.61 -19.90
CA SER A 183 -1.93 14.60 -21.32
C SER A 183 -3.43 14.58 -21.49
#